data_c3e6aa5061faa49b5053665fbee23f6e
#
_entry.id   c3e6aa5061faa49b5053665fbee23f6e
#
_cell.length_a   1.000
_cell.length_b   1.000
_cell.length_c   1.000
_cell.angle_alpha   90.00
_cell.angle_beta   90.00
_cell.angle_gamma   90.00
#
_symmetry.space_group_name_H-M   'P 1'
#
loop_
_entity.id
_entity.type
_entity.pdbx_description
1 polymer ?
#
loop_
_entity_poly.entity_id
_entity_poly.type
_entity_poly.pdbx_seq_one_letter_code
_entity_poly.pdbx_strand_id
1 'polypeptide(L)'
;MDYGRVYQLNRLMALAQGVSEEQYDKRETWYYDETDNVKHLVLLPEKRVNASENACFVLGGVQAEDIISDDELHTALGKEPGRELKSTKDLRGSFVEILRKDAFQRTFDLVESKRWNVHFIMVQVWYYAFVDVIDSICDDVMLAHNLKAILYRILKSSPEETVKLFGKYHYPDIKDKDKIVFLDGLEAKVLKFIGTVPNPPDKMMASILVKKINEAKKKEELTFIQDETPDEWVKMFVQFYSAEIYSYPNRTLVFDTEKQVEKLLTEDTIEVNGTKLNNYSFSDSATNPMIQVCDYVVSILRKYFIFVDRTLNEIVADIEKFDKQQMQRYRLLNKVLKRSLDNNPLFFHYIASVETQYNINQLMEKYA
;
A
#
# COMPACT_ATOMS: atom_id res chain seq x y z
N MET A 1 -1.63 -11.51 21.45
CA MET A 1 -1.19 -12.54 20.47
C MET A 1 0.33 -12.52 20.38
N ASP A 2 1.00 -13.71 20.37
CA ASP A 2 2.47 -13.78 20.24
C ASP A 2 2.89 -13.92 18.77
N TYR A 3 3.63 -12.93 18.28
CA TYR A 3 4.14 -12.83 16.92
C TYR A 3 5.61 -13.26 16.77
N GLY A 4 6.19 -13.94 17.76
CA GLY A 4 7.61 -14.31 17.77
C GLY A 4 8.10 -15.03 16.52
N ARG A 5 7.31 -15.96 15.96
CA ARG A 5 7.65 -16.66 14.70
C ARG A 5 7.64 -15.71 13.49
N VAL A 6 6.65 -14.83 13.40
CA VAL A 6 6.54 -13.86 12.30
C VAL A 6 7.67 -12.84 12.36
N TYR A 7 7.98 -12.32 13.57
CA TYR A 7 9.14 -11.47 13.81
C TYR A 7 10.45 -12.13 13.33
N GLN A 8 10.71 -13.39 13.71
CA GLN A 8 11.91 -14.09 13.29
C GLN A 8 11.97 -14.26 11.77
N LEU A 9 10.86 -14.58 11.12
CA LEU A 9 10.79 -14.69 9.66
C LEU A 9 11.09 -13.36 8.99
N ASN A 10 10.45 -12.27 9.44
CA ASN A 10 10.68 -10.92 8.90
C ASN A 10 12.14 -10.49 9.07
N ARG A 11 12.75 -10.77 10.22
CA ARG A 11 14.17 -10.51 10.47
C ARG A 11 15.06 -11.29 9.51
N LEU A 12 14.83 -12.58 9.33
CA LEU A 12 15.60 -13.41 8.39
C LEU A 12 15.45 -12.93 6.95
N MET A 13 14.25 -12.55 6.53
CA MET A 13 14.00 -11.99 5.20
C MET A 13 14.74 -10.67 4.99
N ALA A 14 14.76 -9.78 5.98
CA ALA A 14 15.50 -8.53 5.93
C ALA A 14 17.02 -8.76 5.80
N LEU A 15 17.58 -9.68 6.60
CA LEU A 15 19.00 -10.06 6.51
C LEU A 15 19.34 -10.65 5.13
N ALA A 16 18.45 -11.49 4.57
CA ALA A 16 18.62 -12.04 3.23
C ALA A 16 18.59 -10.97 2.12
N GLN A 17 17.94 -9.82 2.37
CA GLN A 17 17.92 -8.65 1.49
C GLN A 17 19.14 -7.72 1.69
N GLY A 18 20.07 -8.08 2.57
CA GLY A 18 21.29 -7.32 2.81
C GLY A 18 21.20 -6.28 3.92
N VAL A 19 20.10 -6.24 4.68
CA VAL A 19 20.00 -5.42 5.90
C VAL A 19 20.89 -6.02 6.98
N SER A 20 21.75 -5.24 7.61
CA SER A 20 22.57 -5.73 8.73
C SER A 20 21.74 -5.91 10.00
N GLU A 21 22.20 -6.75 10.93
CA GLU A 21 21.53 -6.89 12.24
C GLU A 21 21.47 -5.57 12.99
N GLU A 22 22.58 -4.80 12.99
CA GLU A 22 22.65 -3.48 13.60
C GLU A 22 21.59 -2.52 13.02
N GLN A 23 21.43 -2.53 11.70
CA GLN A 23 20.43 -1.71 11.00
C GLN A 23 19.00 -2.16 11.32
N TYR A 24 18.77 -3.48 11.41
CA TYR A 24 17.45 -4.03 11.77
C TYR A 24 17.07 -3.68 13.21
N ASP A 25 18.00 -3.81 14.14
CA ASP A 25 17.80 -3.62 15.58
C ASP A 25 18.03 -2.16 16.04
N LYS A 26 18.25 -1.23 15.10
CA LYS A 26 18.50 0.19 15.38
C LYS A 26 17.39 0.82 16.16
N ARG A 27 17.74 1.60 17.19
CA ARG A 27 16.79 2.43 17.97
C ARG A 27 16.63 3.77 17.29
N GLU A 28 15.43 4.04 16.81
CA GLU A 28 15.07 5.28 16.12
C GLU A 28 13.56 5.53 16.26
N THR A 29 13.10 6.76 16.00
CA THR A 29 11.69 7.11 16.09
C THR A 29 11.10 7.26 14.69
N TRP A 30 9.98 6.59 14.47
CA TRP A 30 9.20 6.65 13.24
C TRP A 30 7.84 7.25 13.55
N TYR A 31 7.46 8.29 12.79
CA TYR A 31 6.16 8.97 12.88
C TYR A 31 5.30 8.54 11.72
N TYR A 32 4.02 8.29 12.02
CA TYR A 32 3.07 7.73 11.04
C TYR A 32 1.79 8.54 11.01
N ASP A 33 1.27 8.72 9.81
CA ASP A 33 -0.12 9.01 9.53
C ASP A 33 -0.62 8.05 8.46
N GLU A 34 -1.92 7.99 8.24
CA GLU A 34 -2.51 7.18 7.19
C GLU A 34 -3.36 8.00 6.22
N THR A 35 -3.55 7.46 5.04
CA THR A 35 -4.46 8.04 4.06
C THR A 35 -5.23 6.95 3.32
N ASP A 36 -6.47 7.28 2.92
CA ASP A 36 -7.40 6.37 2.24
C ASP A 36 -7.76 5.14 3.10
N ASN A 37 -7.83 5.33 4.42
CA ASN A 37 -8.24 4.28 5.34
C ASN A 37 -9.73 3.98 5.17
N VAL A 38 -10.03 3.03 4.29
CA VAL A 38 -11.40 2.53 4.06
C VAL A 38 -11.90 1.65 5.22
N LYS A 39 -11.06 1.42 6.26
CA LYS A 39 -11.30 0.57 7.43
C LYS A 39 -11.52 -0.91 7.06
N HIS A 40 -12.44 -1.18 6.18
CA HIS A 40 -12.70 -2.48 5.56
C HIS A 40 -13.21 -2.26 4.13
N LEU A 41 -12.94 -3.20 3.23
CA LEU A 41 -13.48 -3.19 1.88
C LEU A 41 -14.68 -4.14 1.83
N VAL A 42 -15.86 -3.58 1.57
CA VAL A 42 -17.11 -4.34 1.57
C VAL A 42 -17.94 -4.07 0.33
N LEU A 43 -18.71 -5.09 -0.08
CA LEU A 43 -19.75 -4.93 -1.06
C LEU A 43 -20.99 -4.33 -0.37
N LEU A 44 -21.43 -3.17 -0.86
CA LEU A 44 -22.62 -2.49 -0.37
C LEU A 44 -23.91 -3.06 -1.00
N PRO A 45 -25.09 -2.87 -0.37
CA PRO A 45 -26.38 -3.37 -0.89
C PRO A 45 -26.67 -2.94 -2.32
N GLU A 46 -26.19 -1.77 -2.75
CA GLU A 46 -26.35 -1.25 -4.11
C GLU A 46 -25.44 -1.94 -5.14
N LYS A 47 -24.79 -3.05 -4.78
CA LYS A 47 -23.85 -3.81 -5.63
C LYS A 47 -22.68 -2.96 -6.13
N ARG A 48 -22.15 -2.12 -5.26
CA ARG A 48 -20.90 -1.38 -5.42
C ARG A 48 -20.01 -1.63 -4.21
N VAL A 49 -18.73 -1.45 -4.36
CA VAL A 49 -17.79 -1.47 -3.23
C VAL A 49 -17.60 -0.06 -2.66
N ASN A 50 -17.27 0.02 -1.38
CA ASN A 50 -17.05 1.28 -0.68
C ASN A 50 -15.74 1.99 -1.03
N ALA A 51 -14.91 1.42 -1.92
CA ALA A 51 -13.70 2.04 -2.44
C ALA A 51 -13.53 1.78 -3.95
N SER A 52 -12.90 2.72 -4.66
CA SER A 52 -12.64 2.57 -6.09
C SER A 52 -11.53 1.56 -6.36
N GLU A 53 -11.46 1.09 -7.60
CA GLU A 53 -10.39 0.21 -8.11
C GLU A 53 -8.98 0.82 -8.03
N ASN A 54 -8.90 2.15 -7.87
CA ASN A 54 -7.66 2.90 -7.69
C ASN A 54 -7.36 3.23 -6.22
N ALA A 55 -8.16 2.72 -5.27
CA ALA A 55 -7.93 2.97 -3.86
C ALA A 55 -6.56 2.45 -3.43
N CYS A 56 -5.80 3.32 -2.76
CA CYS A 56 -4.46 3.05 -2.30
C CYS A 56 -4.34 3.52 -0.84
N PHE A 57 -4.34 2.58 0.09
CA PHE A 57 -4.05 2.87 1.48
C PHE A 57 -2.54 3.04 1.66
N VAL A 58 -2.15 4.09 2.37
CA VAL A 58 -0.76 4.33 2.76
C VAL A 58 -0.72 4.60 4.24
N LEU A 59 0.06 3.81 4.96
CA LEU A 59 0.45 4.05 6.35
C LEU A 59 1.94 4.37 6.33
N GLY A 60 2.36 5.55 6.80
CA GLY A 60 3.76 5.94 6.73
C GLY A 60 4.00 7.37 7.17
N GLY A 61 5.17 7.89 6.85
CA GLY A 61 5.58 9.22 7.22
C GLY A 61 7.08 9.41 7.20
N VAL A 62 7.64 9.87 8.32
CA VAL A 62 9.08 10.18 8.41
C VAL A 62 9.75 9.50 9.60
N GLN A 63 10.97 9.02 9.37
CA GLN A 63 11.90 8.68 10.43
C GLN A 63 12.69 9.95 10.76
N ALA A 64 12.63 10.38 12.01
CA ALA A 64 13.25 11.59 12.49
C ALA A 64 13.72 11.42 13.94
N GLU A 65 14.91 11.95 14.24
CA GLU A 65 15.42 12.05 15.60
C GLU A 65 15.13 13.42 16.20
N ASP A 66 15.13 14.46 15.35
CA ASP A 66 14.84 15.83 15.73
C ASP A 66 13.36 16.16 15.51
N ILE A 67 12.71 16.62 16.55
CA ILE A 67 11.32 17.10 16.52
C ILE A 67 11.33 18.59 16.18
N ILE A 68 10.47 19.02 15.25
CA ILE A 68 10.25 20.44 14.96
C ILE A 68 9.12 21.00 15.81
N SER A 69 9.18 22.33 16.04
CA SER A 69 8.07 23.05 16.68
C SER A 69 6.93 23.33 15.69
N ASP A 70 5.76 23.65 16.23
CA ASP A 70 4.60 24.07 15.42
C ASP A 70 4.92 25.33 14.59
N ASP A 71 5.60 26.31 15.17
CA ASP A 71 6.01 27.55 14.48
C ASP A 71 7.00 27.26 13.33
N GLU A 72 7.93 26.32 13.54
CA GLU A 72 8.89 25.91 12.51
C GLU A 72 8.17 25.22 11.35
N LEU A 73 7.22 24.32 11.64
CA LEU A 73 6.40 23.67 10.63
C LEU A 73 5.59 24.68 9.82
N HIS A 74 4.88 25.60 10.49
CA HIS A 74 4.10 26.63 9.83
C HIS A 74 4.98 27.51 8.93
N THR A 75 6.13 27.92 9.42
CA THR A 75 7.11 28.69 8.64
C THR A 75 7.57 27.90 7.40
N ALA A 76 7.96 26.65 7.58
CA ALA A 76 8.43 25.79 6.48
C ALA A 76 7.36 25.61 5.40
N LEU A 77 6.11 25.39 5.80
CA LEU A 77 4.99 25.24 4.86
C LEU A 77 4.40 26.58 4.37
N GLY A 78 4.91 27.73 4.87
CA GLY A 78 4.44 29.08 4.51
C GLY A 78 3.00 29.34 4.94
N LYS A 79 2.69 28.95 6.15
CA LYS A 79 1.37 29.09 6.77
C LYS A 79 1.44 29.99 7.99
N GLU A 80 0.31 30.59 8.34
CA GLU A 80 0.19 31.35 9.58
C GLU A 80 0.06 30.41 10.77
N PRO A 81 0.72 30.71 11.91
CA PRO A 81 0.64 29.90 13.14
C PRO A 81 -0.77 29.76 13.71
N GLY A 82 -0.98 28.75 14.56
CA GLY A 82 -2.16 28.62 15.40
C GLY A 82 -3.34 27.88 14.79
N ARG A 83 -3.14 27.15 13.69
CA ARG A 83 -4.14 26.24 13.13
C ARG A 83 -3.50 24.95 12.69
N GLU A 84 -4.13 23.83 13.05
CA GLU A 84 -3.74 22.54 12.53
C GLU A 84 -3.66 22.53 10.99
N LEU A 85 -2.55 22.06 10.47
CA LEU A 85 -2.34 21.95 9.03
C LEU A 85 -2.90 20.60 8.54
N LYS A 86 -3.62 20.63 7.43
CA LYS A 86 -4.21 19.44 6.80
C LYS A 86 -3.89 19.41 5.31
N SER A 87 -3.26 18.33 4.86
CA SER A 87 -2.88 18.13 3.47
C SER A 87 -4.07 18.17 2.50
N THR A 88 -5.24 17.73 2.93
CA THR A 88 -6.47 17.71 2.15
C THR A 88 -6.92 19.09 1.65
N LYS A 89 -6.51 20.17 2.31
CA LYS A 89 -6.77 21.55 1.87
C LYS A 89 -5.78 21.99 0.80
N ASP A 90 -4.51 21.66 0.98
CA ASP A 90 -3.39 22.17 0.20
C ASP A 90 -3.02 21.28 -1.01
N LEU A 91 -3.23 19.98 -0.91
CA LEU A 91 -2.83 18.99 -1.90
C LEU A 91 -4.03 18.39 -2.66
N ARG A 92 -5.03 19.22 -3.03
CA ARG A 92 -6.17 18.77 -3.83
C ARG A 92 -5.74 18.47 -5.28
N GLY A 93 -6.37 17.44 -5.88
CA GLY A 93 -6.16 17.05 -7.27
C GLY A 93 -5.30 15.80 -7.42
N SER A 94 -5.02 15.46 -8.68
CA SER A 94 -4.16 14.34 -9.07
C SER A 94 -2.69 14.59 -8.73
N PHE A 95 -1.85 13.56 -8.87
CA PHE A 95 -0.40 13.70 -8.70
C PHE A 95 0.20 14.80 -9.59
N VAL A 96 -0.18 14.81 -10.87
CA VAL A 96 0.31 15.81 -11.84
C VAL A 96 -0.07 17.25 -11.44
N GLU A 97 -1.28 17.43 -10.87
CA GLU A 97 -1.74 18.74 -10.41
C GLU A 97 -1.04 19.18 -9.12
N ILE A 98 -0.78 18.27 -8.18
CA ILE A 98 -0.10 18.66 -6.94
C ILE A 98 1.38 18.98 -7.16
N LEU A 99 2.02 18.46 -8.21
CA LEU A 99 3.36 18.90 -8.62
C LEU A 99 3.46 20.39 -8.94
N ARG A 100 2.34 21.09 -9.20
CA ARG A 100 2.29 22.56 -9.39
C ARG A 100 2.08 23.34 -8.11
N LYS A 101 1.85 22.66 -6.98
CA LYS A 101 1.51 23.33 -5.71
C LYS A 101 2.73 23.55 -4.84
N ASP A 102 2.81 24.73 -4.24
CA ASP A 102 3.91 25.08 -3.35
C ASP A 102 3.96 24.19 -2.10
N ALA A 103 2.80 23.72 -1.62
CA ALA A 103 2.74 22.78 -0.52
C ALA A 103 3.55 21.49 -0.79
N PHE A 104 3.54 20.97 -2.04
CA PHE A 104 4.37 19.85 -2.44
C PHE A 104 5.87 20.16 -2.27
N GLN A 105 6.32 21.27 -2.87
CA GLN A 105 7.72 21.69 -2.80
C GLN A 105 8.17 21.88 -1.37
N ARG A 106 7.43 22.66 -0.58
CA ARG A 106 7.75 22.99 0.80
C ARG A 106 7.83 21.76 1.71
N THR A 107 6.93 20.79 1.51
CA THR A 107 6.97 19.52 2.25
C THR A 107 8.29 18.78 2.00
N PHE A 108 8.68 18.60 0.74
CA PHE A 108 9.91 17.87 0.42
C PHE A 108 11.19 18.69 0.64
N ASP A 109 11.13 20.02 0.57
CA ASP A 109 12.24 20.87 1.00
C ASP A 109 12.49 20.75 2.51
N LEU A 110 11.43 20.67 3.32
CA LEU A 110 11.55 20.41 4.76
C LEU A 110 12.18 19.04 5.03
N VAL A 111 11.63 17.97 4.44
CA VAL A 111 12.13 16.59 4.59
C VAL A 111 13.59 16.49 4.14
N GLU A 112 13.97 17.16 3.04
CA GLU A 112 15.34 17.18 2.53
C GLU A 112 16.28 17.97 3.43
N SER A 113 15.87 19.17 3.89
CA SER A 113 16.70 20.03 4.76
C SER A 113 17.00 19.40 6.11
N LYS A 114 16.06 18.66 6.66
CA LYS A 114 16.19 17.88 7.90
C LYS A 114 16.85 16.53 7.69
N ARG A 115 17.04 16.10 6.44
CA ARG A 115 17.55 14.77 6.07
C ARG A 115 16.73 13.61 6.63
N TRP A 116 15.43 13.84 6.88
CA TRP A 116 14.52 12.80 7.32
C TRP A 116 14.33 11.74 6.24
N ASN A 117 14.25 10.50 6.66
CA ASN A 117 13.91 9.41 5.75
C ASN A 117 12.39 9.25 5.69
N VAL A 118 11.90 8.99 4.50
CA VAL A 118 10.48 8.63 4.28
C VAL A 118 10.34 7.12 4.42
N HIS A 119 9.27 6.69 5.08
CA HIS A 119 8.90 5.28 5.18
C HIS A 119 7.40 5.10 4.93
N PHE A 120 7.02 3.91 4.46
CA PHE A 120 5.60 3.61 4.21
C PHE A 120 5.31 2.11 4.06
N ILE A 121 4.07 1.75 4.37
CA ILE A 121 3.37 0.58 3.83
C ILE A 121 2.39 1.10 2.79
N MET A 122 2.51 0.63 1.55
CA MET A 122 1.60 0.91 0.45
C MET A 122 0.74 -0.32 0.17
N VAL A 123 -0.57 -0.15 0.17
CA VAL A 123 -1.53 -1.22 -0.15
C VAL A 123 -2.43 -0.79 -1.30
N GLN A 124 -2.29 -1.46 -2.44
CA GLN A 124 -3.31 -1.39 -3.49
C GLN A 124 -4.53 -2.19 -3.02
N VAL A 125 -5.60 -1.51 -2.63
CA VAL A 125 -6.73 -2.11 -1.90
C VAL A 125 -7.39 -3.23 -2.70
N TRP A 126 -7.62 -3.04 -4.00
CA TRP A 126 -8.18 -4.08 -4.86
C TRP A 126 -7.21 -5.22 -5.15
N TYR A 127 -5.91 -4.92 -5.30
CA TYR A 127 -4.90 -5.97 -5.43
C TYR A 127 -4.94 -6.87 -4.19
N TYR A 128 -4.87 -6.28 -3.00
CA TYR A 128 -4.91 -7.00 -1.75
C TYR A 128 -6.21 -7.82 -1.58
N ALA A 129 -7.35 -7.27 -1.99
CA ALA A 129 -8.63 -7.96 -1.91
C ALA A 129 -8.72 -9.23 -2.79
N PHE A 130 -7.92 -9.34 -3.85
CA PHE A 130 -8.05 -10.43 -4.83
C PHE A 130 -6.84 -11.38 -4.88
N VAL A 131 -5.78 -11.14 -4.10
CA VAL A 131 -4.61 -12.04 -4.08
C VAL A 131 -4.99 -13.45 -3.64
N ASP A 132 -5.96 -13.59 -2.75
CA ASP A 132 -6.43 -14.86 -2.19
C ASP A 132 -7.03 -15.78 -3.26
N VAL A 133 -7.58 -15.23 -4.34
CA VAL A 133 -8.02 -16.02 -5.51
C VAL A 133 -6.84 -16.82 -6.08
N ILE A 134 -5.68 -16.16 -6.25
CA ILE A 134 -4.49 -16.82 -6.79
C ILE A 134 -3.89 -17.79 -5.79
N ASP A 135 -3.84 -17.42 -4.51
CA ASP A 135 -3.33 -18.29 -3.44
C ASP A 135 -4.16 -19.58 -3.30
N SER A 136 -5.48 -19.51 -3.62
CA SER A 136 -6.36 -20.68 -3.66
C SER A 136 -6.12 -21.61 -4.87
N ILE A 137 -5.62 -21.07 -5.99
CA ILE A 137 -5.52 -21.82 -7.26
C ILE A 137 -4.09 -22.15 -7.68
N CYS A 138 -3.07 -21.55 -7.05
CA CYS A 138 -1.67 -21.69 -7.44
C CYS A 138 -0.76 -21.86 -6.23
N ASP A 139 -0.14 -23.03 -6.11
CA ASP A 139 0.77 -23.37 -4.99
C ASP A 139 2.24 -22.94 -5.27
N ASP A 140 2.56 -22.55 -6.52
CA ASP A 140 3.89 -22.06 -6.90
C ASP A 140 4.01 -20.56 -6.58
N VAL A 141 4.79 -20.24 -5.54
CA VAL A 141 4.95 -18.88 -5.03
C VAL A 141 5.50 -17.90 -6.09
N MET A 142 6.48 -18.33 -6.89
CA MET A 142 7.09 -17.46 -7.92
C MET A 142 6.13 -17.18 -9.06
N LEU A 143 5.38 -18.18 -9.49
CA LEU A 143 4.33 -18.03 -10.50
C LEU A 143 3.17 -17.20 -9.94
N ALA A 144 2.77 -17.42 -8.70
CA ALA A 144 1.67 -16.72 -8.06
C ALA A 144 1.84 -15.19 -8.10
N HIS A 145 3.05 -14.66 -7.86
CA HIS A 145 3.29 -13.22 -7.94
C HIS A 145 2.92 -12.62 -9.31
N ASN A 146 3.28 -13.30 -10.40
CA ASN A 146 2.95 -12.84 -11.75
C ASN A 146 1.47 -13.03 -12.06
N LEU A 147 0.85 -14.13 -11.59
CA LEU A 147 -0.58 -14.37 -11.74
C LEU A 147 -1.42 -13.36 -10.96
N LYS A 148 -1.00 -12.95 -9.76
CA LYS A 148 -1.64 -11.88 -8.99
C LYS A 148 -1.62 -10.56 -9.75
N ALA A 149 -0.50 -10.19 -10.35
CA ALA A 149 -0.37 -8.96 -11.13
C ALA A 149 -1.29 -8.96 -12.36
N ILE A 150 -1.31 -10.05 -13.12
CA ILE A 150 -2.18 -10.12 -14.32
C ILE A 150 -3.67 -10.18 -13.95
N LEU A 151 -4.03 -10.93 -12.89
CA LEU A 151 -5.41 -10.96 -12.38
C LEU A 151 -5.86 -9.56 -11.96
N TYR A 152 -5.07 -8.85 -11.17
CA TYR A 152 -5.37 -7.49 -10.73
C TYR A 152 -5.66 -6.57 -11.92
N ARG A 153 -4.80 -6.59 -12.95
CA ARG A 153 -4.98 -5.80 -14.17
C ARG A 153 -6.29 -6.15 -14.89
N ILE A 154 -6.61 -7.45 -15.02
CA ILE A 154 -7.85 -7.93 -15.63
C ILE A 154 -9.07 -7.43 -14.86
N LEU A 155 -9.06 -7.57 -13.54
CA LEU A 155 -10.18 -7.17 -12.70
C LEU A 155 -10.37 -5.66 -12.68
N LYS A 156 -9.28 -4.90 -12.62
CA LYS A 156 -9.28 -3.44 -12.66
C LYS A 156 -9.73 -2.85 -14.00
N SER A 157 -9.49 -3.55 -15.12
CA SER A 157 -9.89 -3.08 -16.46
C SER A 157 -11.40 -3.03 -16.68
N SER A 158 -12.19 -3.71 -15.85
CA SER A 158 -13.65 -3.73 -15.93
C SER A 158 -14.27 -3.81 -14.52
N PRO A 159 -14.21 -2.69 -13.75
CA PRO A 159 -14.57 -2.68 -12.34
C PRO A 159 -16.01 -3.13 -12.08
N GLU A 160 -16.98 -2.62 -12.85
CA GLU A 160 -18.39 -2.97 -12.70
C GLU A 160 -18.66 -4.47 -12.93
N GLU A 161 -18.05 -5.05 -13.97
CA GLU A 161 -18.17 -6.48 -14.26
C GLU A 161 -17.52 -7.32 -13.15
N THR A 162 -16.41 -6.82 -12.56
CA THR A 162 -15.73 -7.46 -11.45
C THR A 162 -16.60 -7.45 -10.20
N VAL A 163 -17.10 -6.30 -9.80
CA VAL A 163 -18.02 -6.18 -8.65
C VAL A 163 -19.25 -7.08 -8.83
N LYS A 164 -19.82 -7.13 -10.05
CA LYS A 164 -20.97 -7.98 -10.34
C LYS A 164 -20.64 -9.47 -10.22
N LEU A 165 -19.47 -9.91 -10.71
CA LEU A 165 -19.05 -11.31 -10.64
C LEU A 165 -18.80 -11.73 -9.18
N PHE A 166 -17.97 -10.98 -8.46
CA PHE A 166 -17.57 -11.31 -7.09
C PHE A 166 -18.74 -11.18 -6.11
N GLY A 167 -19.56 -10.14 -6.24
CA GLY A 167 -20.72 -9.94 -5.40
C GLY A 167 -21.87 -10.94 -5.67
N LYS A 168 -21.96 -11.50 -6.89
CA LYS A 168 -22.97 -12.53 -7.18
C LYS A 168 -22.75 -13.80 -6.36
N TYR A 169 -21.51 -14.11 -6.04
CA TYR A 169 -21.10 -15.32 -5.34
C TYR A 169 -20.62 -15.05 -3.90
N HIS A 170 -20.91 -13.86 -3.37
CA HIS A 170 -20.60 -13.47 -1.98
C HIS A 170 -19.12 -13.64 -1.60
N TYR A 171 -18.23 -13.32 -2.56
CA TYR A 171 -16.78 -13.34 -2.29
C TYR A 171 -16.44 -12.57 -0.99
N PRO A 172 -15.54 -13.10 -0.15
CA PRO A 172 -14.71 -14.31 -0.28
C PRO A 172 -15.31 -15.59 0.33
N ASP A 173 -16.62 -15.67 0.50
CA ASP A 173 -17.31 -16.86 1.02
C ASP A 173 -18.01 -17.64 -0.11
N ILE A 174 -17.25 -18.09 -1.11
CA ILE A 174 -17.80 -18.80 -2.26
C ILE A 174 -18.22 -20.23 -1.85
N LYS A 175 -19.51 -20.52 -1.93
CA LYS A 175 -20.04 -21.82 -1.55
C LYS A 175 -19.66 -22.91 -2.58
N ASP A 176 -19.47 -24.16 -2.13
CA ASP A 176 -19.07 -25.30 -2.97
C ASP A 176 -19.92 -25.46 -4.22
N LYS A 177 -21.23 -25.31 -4.10
CA LYS A 177 -22.17 -25.41 -5.24
C LYS A 177 -21.93 -24.33 -6.31
N ASP A 178 -21.35 -23.18 -5.92
CA ASP A 178 -21.13 -22.03 -6.78
C ASP A 178 -19.70 -21.93 -7.30
N LYS A 179 -18.76 -22.73 -6.73
CA LYS A 179 -17.34 -22.72 -7.02
C LYS A 179 -17.01 -22.79 -8.52
N ILE A 180 -17.57 -23.80 -9.19
CA ILE A 180 -17.30 -24.03 -10.63
C ILE A 180 -17.83 -22.87 -11.46
N VAL A 181 -19.05 -22.39 -11.18
CA VAL A 181 -19.69 -21.30 -11.95
C VAL A 181 -18.99 -19.95 -11.71
N PHE A 182 -18.47 -19.72 -10.49
CA PHE A 182 -17.61 -18.57 -10.20
C PHE A 182 -16.31 -18.63 -11.02
N LEU A 183 -15.62 -19.79 -11.00
CA LEU A 183 -14.40 -20.00 -11.76
C LEU A 183 -14.62 -19.91 -13.29
N ASP A 184 -15.77 -20.36 -13.81
CA ASP A 184 -16.15 -20.16 -15.21
C ASP A 184 -16.33 -18.67 -15.55
N GLY A 185 -16.95 -17.91 -14.66
CA GLY A 185 -17.07 -16.46 -14.80
C GLY A 185 -15.72 -15.75 -14.79
N LEU A 186 -14.82 -16.17 -13.92
CA LEU A 186 -13.46 -15.64 -13.86
C LEU A 186 -12.67 -15.98 -15.13
N GLU A 187 -12.74 -17.24 -15.60
CA GLU A 187 -12.12 -17.69 -16.85
C GLU A 187 -12.60 -16.87 -18.04
N ALA A 188 -13.90 -16.63 -18.14
CA ALA A 188 -14.48 -15.82 -19.22
C ALA A 188 -13.90 -14.39 -19.24
N LYS A 189 -13.68 -13.75 -18.07
CA LYS A 189 -13.00 -12.46 -18.00
C LYS A 189 -11.57 -12.53 -18.48
N VAL A 190 -10.83 -13.57 -18.10
CA VAL A 190 -9.44 -13.77 -18.53
C VAL A 190 -9.36 -13.99 -20.04
N LEU A 191 -10.24 -14.80 -20.62
CA LEU A 191 -10.30 -15.04 -22.06
C LEU A 191 -10.66 -13.77 -22.85
N LYS A 192 -11.59 -12.96 -22.34
CA LYS A 192 -11.90 -11.64 -22.92
C LYS A 192 -10.68 -10.75 -22.95
N PHE A 193 -9.89 -10.70 -21.87
CA PHE A 193 -8.65 -9.93 -21.81
C PHE A 193 -7.61 -10.44 -22.81
N ILE A 194 -7.39 -11.75 -22.95
CA ILE A 194 -6.48 -12.36 -23.94
C ILE A 194 -6.83 -11.91 -25.36
N GLY A 195 -8.14 -11.78 -25.67
CA GLY A 195 -8.61 -11.32 -26.98
C GLY A 195 -8.31 -9.86 -27.28
N THR A 196 -8.09 -9.03 -26.28
CA THR A 196 -7.94 -7.56 -26.46
C THR A 196 -6.53 -7.06 -26.17
N VAL A 197 -5.77 -7.72 -25.29
CA VAL A 197 -4.42 -7.26 -24.93
C VAL A 197 -3.42 -7.48 -26.06
N PRO A 198 -2.65 -6.46 -26.48
CA PRO A 198 -1.69 -6.60 -27.56
C PRO A 198 -0.38 -7.26 -27.14
N ASN A 199 0.01 -7.15 -25.87
CA ASN A 199 1.31 -7.57 -25.34
C ASN A 199 1.43 -9.10 -25.25
N PRO A 200 2.39 -9.76 -25.97
CA PRO A 200 2.55 -11.22 -25.94
C PRO A 200 2.86 -11.80 -24.54
N PRO A 201 3.74 -11.22 -23.71
CA PRO A 201 3.95 -11.66 -22.34
C PRO A 201 2.68 -11.69 -21.49
N ASP A 202 1.82 -10.68 -21.61
CA ASP A 202 0.55 -10.63 -20.87
C ASP A 202 -0.42 -11.71 -21.35
N LYS A 203 -0.48 -11.96 -22.68
CA LYS A 203 -1.27 -13.08 -23.23
C LYS A 203 -0.80 -14.41 -22.69
N MET A 204 0.50 -14.63 -22.64
CA MET A 204 1.08 -15.85 -22.11
C MET A 204 0.70 -16.03 -20.64
N MET A 205 0.88 -15.01 -19.81
CA MET A 205 0.57 -15.08 -18.39
C MET A 205 -0.93 -15.28 -18.15
N ALA A 206 -1.80 -14.58 -18.88
CA ALA A 206 -3.24 -14.80 -18.84
C ALA A 206 -3.64 -16.21 -19.28
N SER A 207 -2.95 -16.81 -20.28
CA SER A 207 -3.19 -18.19 -20.69
C SER A 207 -2.79 -19.21 -19.59
N ILE A 208 -1.71 -18.94 -18.87
CA ILE A 208 -1.31 -19.74 -17.70
C ILE A 208 -2.38 -19.62 -16.61
N LEU A 209 -2.93 -18.42 -16.38
CA LEU A 209 -4.02 -18.20 -15.42
C LEU A 209 -5.27 -19.01 -15.79
N VAL A 210 -5.67 -19.04 -17.06
CA VAL A 210 -6.76 -19.92 -17.55
C VAL A 210 -6.48 -21.38 -17.20
N LYS A 211 -5.25 -21.87 -17.43
CA LYS A 211 -4.88 -23.24 -17.08
C LYS A 211 -5.02 -23.49 -15.57
N LYS A 212 -4.56 -22.56 -14.72
CA LYS A 212 -4.67 -22.67 -13.25
C LYS A 212 -6.13 -22.66 -12.78
N ILE A 213 -6.98 -21.81 -13.36
CA ILE A 213 -8.42 -21.81 -13.09
C ILE A 213 -9.02 -23.18 -13.43
N ASN A 214 -8.68 -23.76 -14.58
CA ASN A 214 -9.21 -25.07 -14.98
C ASN A 214 -8.68 -26.23 -14.12
N GLU A 215 -7.45 -26.14 -13.61
CA GLU A 215 -6.93 -27.07 -12.60
C GLU A 215 -7.71 -26.92 -11.27
N ALA A 216 -7.99 -25.70 -10.85
CA ALA A 216 -8.72 -25.40 -9.60
C ALA A 216 -10.18 -25.88 -9.60
N LYS A 217 -10.85 -25.94 -10.75
CA LYS A 217 -12.21 -26.53 -10.85
C LYS A 217 -12.28 -27.98 -10.35
N LYS A 218 -11.11 -28.68 -10.30
CA LYS A 218 -10.99 -30.06 -9.83
C LYS A 218 -10.57 -30.18 -8.36
N LYS A 219 -10.17 -29.05 -7.71
CA LYS A 219 -9.83 -29.04 -6.29
C LYS A 219 -11.10 -29.24 -5.45
N GLU A 220 -10.99 -29.91 -4.32
CA GLU A 220 -12.09 -30.08 -3.38
C GLU A 220 -12.46 -28.73 -2.74
N GLU A 221 -11.43 -27.96 -2.32
CA GLU A 221 -11.57 -26.66 -1.64
C GLU A 221 -10.74 -25.58 -2.33
N LEU A 222 -11.17 -24.33 -2.12
CA LEU A 222 -10.43 -23.11 -2.46
C LEU A 222 -10.16 -22.33 -1.15
N THR A 223 -9.11 -22.73 -0.45
CA THR A 223 -8.83 -22.45 0.97
C THR A 223 -9.01 -20.99 1.42
N PHE A 224 -8.67 -20.01 0.59
CA PHE A 224 -8.69 -18.60 0.99
C PHE A 224 -9.92 -17.83 0.52
N ILE A 225 -10.83 -18.49 -0.21
CA ILE A 225 -12.05 -17.85 -0.75
C ILE A 225 -13.31 -18.64 -0.44
N GLN A 226 -13.26 -19.48 0.61
CA GLN A 226 -14.39 -20.20 1.18
C GLN A 226 -14.34 -20.07 2.71
N ASP A 227 -15.49 -20.20 3.36
CA ASP A 227 -15.66 -20.11 4.82
C ASP A 227 -15.19 -18.78 5.46
N GLU A 228 -15.24 -17.71 4.68
CA GLU A 228 -14.96 -16.34 5.09
C GLU A 228 -16.23 -15.54 5.35
N THR A 229 -16.11 -14.26 5.71
CA THR A 229 -17.28 -13.38 5.88
C THR A 229 -17.81 -12.96 4.50
N PRO A 230 -19.08 -13.28 4.17
CA PRO A 230 -19.65 -12.91 2.88
C PRO A 230 -19.58 -11.41 2.62
N ASP A 231 -19.22 -11.02 1.39
CA ASP A 231 -19.18 -9.63 0.92
C ASP A 231 -18.19 -8.70 1.65
N GLU A 232 -17.37 -9.22 2.58
CA GLU A 232 -16.29 -8.48 3.26
C GLU A 232 -14.95 -8.81 2.60
N TRP A 233 -14.57 -8.05 1.58
CA TRP A 233 -13.41 -8.32 0.73
C TRP A 233 -12.06 -8.05 1.41
N VAL A 234 -12.03 -7.12 2.36
CA VAL A 234 -10.88 -6.89 3.26
C VAL A 234 -11.43 -6.54 4.63
N LYS A 235 -11.07 -7.33 5.65
CA LYS A 235 -11.62 -7.20 7.00
C LYS A 235 -11.18 -5.91 7.69
N MET A 236 -9.88 -5.66 7.76
CA MET A 236 -9.36 -4.48 8.47
C MET A 236 -7.91 -4.17 8.10
N PHE A 237 -7.54 -2.90 8.19
CA PHE A 237 -6.16 -2.46 7.99
C PHE A 237 -5.34 -2.36 9.27
N VAL A 238 -5.92 -2.65 10.45
CA VAL A 238 -5.19 -2.65 11.75
C VAL A 238 -3.99 -3.59 11.76
N GLN A 239 -4.03 -4.65 10.98
CA GLN A 239 -2.92 -5.59 10.83
C GLN A 239 -1.62 -4.95 10.32
N PHE A 240 -1.70 -3.85 9.56
CA PHE A 240 -0.52 -3.14 9.09
C PHE A 240 0.16 -2.36 10.23
N TYR A 241 -0.62 -1.80 11.15
CA TYR A 241 -0.08 -1.21 12.38
C TYR A 241 0.57 -2.28 13.26
N SER A 242 -0.12 -3.40 13.48
CA SER A 242 0.44 -4.52 14.24
C SER A 242 1.73 -5.05 13.61
N ALA A 243 1.78 -5.12 12.25
CA ALA A 243 2.97 -5.57 11.52
C ALA A 243 4.19 -4.67 11.80
N GLU A 244 4.03 -3.36 11.80
CA GLU A 244 5.11 -2.43 12.16
C GLU A 244 5.55 -2.63 13.61
N ILE A 245 4.60 -2.76 14.55
CA ILE A 245 4.88 -2.90 15.97
C ILE A 245 5.71 -4.15 16.26
N TYR A 246 5.28 -5.33 15.77
CA TYR A 246 6.01 -6.57 16.07
C TYR A 246 7.24 -6.78 15.20
N SER A 247 7.33 -6.18 14.03
CA SER A 247 8.52 -6.29 13.17
C SER A 247 9.69 -5.47 13.72
N TYR A 248 9.42 -4.37 14.41
CA TYR A 248 10.45 -3.42 14.85
C TYR A 248 10.38 -3.13 16.35
N PRO A 249 10.57 -4.14 17.22
CA PRO A 249 10.36 -4.00 18.66
C PRO A 249 11.31 -3.01 19.35
N ASN A 250 12.45 -2.68 18.72
CA ASN A 250 13.44 -1.74 19.24
C ASN A 250 13.23 -0.29 18.81
N ARG A 251 12.29 -0.03 17.89
CA ARG A 251 11.95 1.32 17.42
C ARG A 251 10.83 1.92 18.24
N THR A 252 10.80 3.25 18.31
CA THR A 252 9.66 3.98 18.85
C THR A 252 8.74 4.38 17.70
N LEU A 253 7.49 3.91 17.72
CA LEU A 253 6.51 4.15 16.68
C LEU A 253 5.44 5.11 17.21
N VAL A 254 5.25 6.25 16.54
CA VAL A 254 4.28 7.28 16.93
C VAL A 254 3.26 7.41 15.81
N PHE A 255 2.06 6.90 16.04
CA PHE A 255 0.94 6.93 15.08
C PHE A 255 0.03 8.12 15.32
N ASP A 256 -0.62 8.63 14.26
CA ASP A 256 -1.77 9.52 14.45
C ASP A 256 -2.90 8.80 15.19
N THR A 257 -3.72 9.57 15.90
CA THR A 257 -4.83 9.05 16.70
C THR A 257 -5.96 8.54 15.82
N GLU A 258 -6.01 7.23 15.57
CA GLU A 258 -7.15 6.53 14.98
C GLU A 258 -7.84 5.68 16.08
N LYS A 259 -8.95 6.19 16.61
CA LYS A 259 -9.63 5.62 17.79
C LYS A 259 -9.99 4.15 17.65
N GLN A 260 -10.33 3.68 16.46
CA GLN A 260 -10.69 2.28 16.23
C GLN A 260 -9.45 1.39 16.27
N VAL A 261 -8.34 1.84 15.68
CA VAL A 261 -7.06 1.13 15.70
C VAL A 261 -6.52 1.08 17.12
N GLU A 262 -6.51 2.23 17.82
CA GLU A 262 -6.06 2.32 19.21
C GLU A 262 -6.84 1.38 20.12
N LYS A 263 -8.18 1.32 19.98
CA LYS A 263 -9.03 0.40 20.74
C LYS A 263 -8.62 -1.05 20.50
N LEU A 264 -8.49 -1.46 19.24
CA LEU A 264 -8.17 -2.84 18.87
C LEU A 264 -6.78 -3.27 19.35
N LEU A 265 -5.78 -2.40 19.22
CA LEU A 265 -4.42 -2.67 19.71
C LEU A 265 -4.33 -2.67 21.24
N THR A 266 -5.28 -2.03 21.93
CA THR A 266 -5.38 -2.07 23.40
C THR A 266 -6.05 -3.37 23.87
N GLU A 267 -7.05 -3.84 23.13
CA GLU A 267 -7.75 -5.11 23.43
C GLU A 267 -6.87 -6.33 23.14
N ASP A 268 -6.09 -6.29 22.05
CA ASP A 268 -5.20 -7.36 21.61
C ASP A 268 -3.73 -7.01 21.92
N THR A 269 -3.24 -7.47 23.06
CA THR A 269 -1.82 -7.30 23.41
C THR A 269 -0.92 -7.95 22.38
N ILE A 270 0.01 -7.15 21.82
CA ILE A 270 1.05 -7.63 20.88
C ILE A 270 2.25 -8.11 21.72
N GLU A 271 2.67 -9.35 21.50
CA GLU A 271 3.82 -9.96 22.16
C GLU A 271 4.80 -10.51 21.13
N VAL A 272 6.09 -10.48 21.44
CA VAL A 272 7.15 -11.14 20.68
C VAL A 272 7.98 -11.99 21.64
N ASN A 273 8.00 -13.30 21.42
CA ASN A 273 8.67 -14.28 22.29
C ASN A 273 8.27 -14.14 23.77
N GLY A 274 6.97 -13.98 24.03
CA GLY A 274 6.40 -13.83 25.37
C GLY A 274 6.65 -12.47 26.03
N THR A 275 7.25 -11.50 25.32
CA THR A 275 7.46 -10.15 25.82
C THR A 275 6.43 -9.21 25.22
N LYS A 276 5.64 -8.56 26.07
CA LYS A 276 4.68 -7.53 25.65
C LYS A 276 5.41 -6.33 25.08
N LEU A 277 4.99 -5.89 23.90
CA LEU A 277 5.52 -4.71 23.25
C LEU A 277 4.81 -3.43 23.72
N ASN A 278 5.61 -2.40 24.01
CA ASN A 278 5.19 -1.06 24.39
C ASN A 278 5.97 0.00 23.60
N ASN A 279 6.41 -0.37 22.40
CA ASN A 279 7.25 0.46 21.53
C ASN A 279 6.43 1.39 20.63
N TYR A 280 5.14 1.56 20.90
CA TYR A 280 4.26 2.42 20.11
C TYR A 280 3.40 3.31 21.01
N SER A 281 2.96 4.42 20.43
CA SER A 281 2.03 5.38 21.04
C SER A 281 1.17 6.03 19.97
N PHE A 282 0.03 6.60 20.40
CA PHE A 282 -0.82 7.45 19.55
C PHE A 282 -0.67 8.90 19.97
N SER A 283 -0.68 9.81 19.00
CA SER A 283 -0.52 11.24 19.23
C SER A 283 -1.47 12.02 18.31
N ASP A 284 -2.17 12.99 18.89
CA ASP A 284 -3.10 13.85 18.14
C ASP A 284 -2.33 14.80 17.22
N SER A 285 -2.65 14.79 15.92
CA SER A 285 -2.07 15.70 14.93
C SER A 285 -2.23 17.18 15.28
N ALA A 286 -3.29 17.55 16.00
CA ALA A 286 -3.48 18.94 16.45
C ALA A 286 -2.39 19.44 17.41
N THR A 287 -1.68 18.52 18.09
CA THR A 287 -0.64 18.85 19.08
C THR A 287 0.74 18.34 18.71
N ASN A 288 0.87 17.56 17.65
CA ASN A 288 2.13 16.97 17.22
C ASN A 288 2.48 17.39 15.77
N PRO A 289 3.41 18.35 15.59
CA PRO A 289 3.84 18.80 14.27
C PRO A 289 4.39 17.68 13.38
N MET A 290 5.02 16.64 13.96
CA MET A 290 5.58 15.54 13.20
C MET A 290 4.47 14.70 12.53
N ILE A 291 3.33 14.52 13.19
CA ILE A 291 2.16 13.85 12.60
C ILE A 291 1.59 14.69 11.46
N GLN A 292 1.53 16.03 11.60
CA GLN A 292 1.11 16.91 10.50
C GLN A 292 2.05 16.81 9.29
N VAL A 293 3.36 16.69 9.49
CA VAL A 293 4.31 16.41 8.39
C VAL A 293 3.97 15.07 7.72
N CYS A 294 3.67 14.03 8.51
CA CYS A 294 3.31 12.72 7.98
C CYS A 294 2.03 12.78 7.13
N ASP A 295 0.99 13.55 7.52
CA ASP A 295 -0.22 13.78 6.72
C ASP A 295 0.13 14.31 5.31
N TYR A 296 1.02 15.29 5.22
CA TYR A 296 1.46 15.81 3.90
C TYR A 296 2.24 14.77 3.11
N VAL A 297 3.16 14.05 3.74
CA VAL A 297 3.99 13.03 3.09
C VAL A 297 3.12 11.90 2.55
N VAL A 298 2.27 11.28 3.38
CA VAL A 298 1.43 10.14 2.94
C VAL A 298 0.39 10.56 1.89
N SER A 299 -0.13 11.78 1.98
CA SER A 299 -1.04 12.34 0.97
C SER A 299 -0.38 12.48 -0.40
N ILE A 300 0.88 12.91 -0.45
CA ILE A 300 1.66 12.99 -1.70
C ILE A 300 2.00 11.59 -2.21
N LEU A 301 2.48 10.69 -1.33
CA LEU A 301 2.81 9.32 -1.66
C LEU A 301 1.62 8.58 -2.25
N ARG A 302 0.44 8.67 -1.62
CA ARG A 302 -0.78 8.05 -2.16
C ARG A 302 -1.06 8.48 -3.60
N LYS A 303 -1.00 9.77 -3.88
CA LYS A 303 -1.25 10.29 -5.23
C LYS A 303 -0.17 9.83 -6.22
N TYR A 304 1.07 9.76 -5.77
CA TYR A 304 2.17 9.19 -6.55
C TYR A 304 1.93 7.71 -6.86
N PHE A 305 1.53 6.91 -5.88
CA PHE A 305 1.27 5.48 -6.05
C PHE A 305 0.10 5.23 -7.00
N ILE A 306 -0.97 6.02 -6.93
CA ILE A 306 -2.07 5.96 -7.90
C ILE A 306 -1.57 6.33 -9.31
N PHE A 307 -0.70 7.33 -9.43
CA PHE A 307 -0.12 7.75 -10.71
C PHE A 307 0.73 6.66 -11.35
N VAL A 308 1.49 5.90 -10.57
CA VAL A 308 2.38 4.83 -11.08
C VAL A 308 1.70 3.46 -11.21
N ASP A 309 0.45 3.32 -10.80
CA ASP A 309 -0.36 2.11 -10.95
C ASP A 309 -0.99 2.02 -12.36
N ARG A 310 -0.12 2.09 -13.37
CA ARG A 310 -0.42 2.04 -14.82
C ARG A 310 0.76 1.38 -15.54
N THR A 311 0.66 1.22 -16.86
CA THR A 311 1.81 0.75 -17.64
C THR A 311 2.96 1.78 -17.62
N LEU A 312 4.20 1.31 -17.62
CA LEU A 312 5.37 2.20 -17.60
C LEU A 312 5.37 3.19 -18.77
N ASN A 313 4.92 2.75 -19.96
CA ASN A 313 4.84 3.60 -21.15
C ASN A 313 3.87 4.79 -20.96
N GLU A 314 2.70 4.55 -20.37
CA GLU A 314 1.73 5.62 -20.07
C GLU A 314 2.30 6.60 -19.06
N ILE A 315 2.97 6.09 -18.02
CA ILE A 315 3.60 6.93 -17.00
C ILE A 315 4.68 7.83 -17.63
N VAL A 316 5.58 7.23 -18.42
CA VAL A 316 6.66 7.97 -19.09
C VAL A 316 6.10 9.02 -20.06
N ALA A 317 5.07 8.68 -20.85
CA ALA A 317 4.42 9.62 -21.74
C ALA A 317 3.79 10.83 -21.04
N ASP A 318 3.33 10.66 -19.79
CA ASP A 318 2.84 11.77 -18.97
C ASP A 318 3.99 12.56 -18.33
N ILE A 319 5.05 11.92 -17.88
CA ILE A 319 6.24 12.60 -17.34
C ILE A 319 6.92 13.47 -18.43
N GLU A 320 6.93 13.05 -19.68
CA GLU A 320 7.48 13.83 -20.80
C GLU A 320 6.71 15.15 -21.04
N LYS A 321 5.47 15.25 -20.58
CA LYS A 321 4.66 16.47 -20.64
C LYS A 321 4.88 17.41 -19.45
N PHE A 322 5.67 17.02 -18.45
CA PHE A 322 5.91 17.85 -17.28
C PHE A 322 6.64 19.15 -17.68
N ASP A 323 6.13 20.27 -17.18
CA ASP A 323 6.86 21.52 -17.26
C ASP A 323 8.12 21.51 -16.37
N LYS A 324 8.95 22.54 -16.50
CA LYS A 324 10.21 22.62 -15.76
C LYS A 324 10.03 22.52 -14.23
N GLN A 325 8.97 23.12 -13.68
CA GLN A 325 8.69 23.13 -12.27
C GLN A 325 8.21 21.76 -11.79
N GLN A 326 7.29 21.14 -12.53
CA GLN A 326 6.81 19.78 -12.23
C GLN A 326 7.97 18.77 -12.27
N MET A 327 8.84 18.84 -13.29
CA MET A 327 9.99 17.95 -13.39
C MET A 327 10.98 18.14 -12.22
N GLN A 328 11.20 19.37 -11.78
CA GLN A 328 12.06 19.68 -10.64
C GLN A 328 11.54 19.06 -9.34
N ARG A 329 10.23 19.22 -9.09
CA ARG A 329 9.53 18.68 -7.92
C ARG A 329 9.44 17.16 -7.97
N TYR A 330 9.21 16.60 -9.15
CA TYR A 330 9.23 15.15 -9.35
C TYR A 330 10.60 14.53 -9.05
N ARG A 331 11.68 15.18 -9.50
CA ARG A 331 13.05 14.76 -9.16
C ARG A 331 13.34 14.86 -7.66
N LEU A 332 12.88 15.92 -7.01
CA LEU A 332 13.04 16.07 -5.56
C LEU A 332 12.37 14.91 -4.80
N LEU A 333 11.13 14.54 -5.16
CA LEU A 333 10.45 13.38 -4.60
C LEU A 333 11.30 12.11 -4.78
N ASN A 334 11.70 11.79 -6.02
CA ASN A 334 12.46 10.56 -6.30
C ASN A 334 13.81 10.55 -5.59
N LYS A 335 14.50 11.70 -5.50
CA LYS A 335 15.75 11.84 -4.71
C LYS A 335 15.54 11.51 -3.24
N VAL A 336 14.48 12.01 -2.61
CA VAL A 336 14.18 11.73 -1.20
C VAL A 336 13.84 10.26 -1.02
N LEU A 337 13.01 9.68 -1.89
CA LEU A 337 12.66 8.26 -1.84
C LEU A 337 13.89 7.38 -2.05
N LYS A 338 14.71 7.66 -3.07
CA LYS A 338 15.95 6.90 -3.34
C LYS A 338 16.90 6.94 -2.14
N ARG A 339 17.16 8.13 -1.57
CA ARG A 339 17.97 8.26 -0.37
C ARG A 339 17.42 7.45 0.80
N SER A 340 16.11 7.47 1.02
CA SER A 340 15.48 6.72 2.10
C SER A 340 15.67 5.21 1.90
N LEU A 341 15.43 4.72 0.69
CA LEU A 341 15.63 3.30 0.34
C LEU A 341 17.10 2.87 0.49
N ASP A 342 18.05 3.70 0.03
CA ASP A 342 19.48 3.42 0.14
C ASP A 342 19.95 3.41 1.61
N ASN A 343 19.33 4.25 2.46
CA ASN A 343 19.63 4.27 3.90
C ASN A 343 19.08 3.03 4.61
N ASN A 344 17.87 2.59 4.25
CA ASN A 344 17.28 1.39 4.84
C ASN A 344 16.17 0.81 3.93
N PRO A 345 16.39 -0.35 3.32
CA PRO A 345 15.37 -1.01 2.50
C PRO A 345 14.05 -1.32 3.25
N LEU A 346 14.09 -1.43 4.58
CA LEU A 346 12.93 -1.68 5.43
C LEU A 346 11.96 -0.49 5.53
N PHE A 347 12.32 0.67 4.99
CA PHE A 347 11.41 1.82 4.96
C PHE A 347 10.25 1.64 3.97
N PHE A 348 10.38 0.73 2.99
CA PHE A 348 9.41 0.62 1.91
C PHE A 348 8.77 -0.77 1.87
N HIS A 349 7.50 -0.84 2.25
CA HIS A 349 6.71 -2.06 2.16
C HIS A 349 5.62 -1.92 1.10
N TYR A 350 5.54 -2.91 0.22
CA TYR A 350 4.58 -2.93 -0.87
C TYR A 350 3.64 -4.13 -0.79
N ILE A 351 2.35 -3.86 -0.67
CA ILE A 351 1.29 -4.83 -0.92
C ILE A 351 0.61 -4.40 -2.22
N ALA A 352 1.31 -4.63 -3.31
CA ALA A 352 1.00 -4.13 -4.63
C ALA A 352 1.49 -5.09 -5.70
N SER A 353 0.98 -4.92 -6.93
CA SER A 353 1.42 -5.73 -8.06
C SER A 353 2.94 -5.56 -8.29
N VAL A 354 3.59 -6.61 -8.75
CA VAL A 354 5.03 -6.57 -9.10
C VAL A 354 5.32 -5.53 -10.17
N GLU A 355 4.36 -5.23 -11.04
CA GLU A 355 4.47 -4.19 -12.06
C GLU A 355 4.54 -2.79 -11.42
N THR A 356 3.68 -2.49 -10.46
CA THR A 356 3.69 -1.21 -9.77
C THR A 356 5.00 -1.02 -8.97
N GLN A 357 5.47 -2.06 -8.30
CA GLN A 357 6.75 -2.03 -7.59
C GLN A 357 7.92 -1.80 -8.57
N TYR A 358 7.92 -2.50 -9.69
CA TYR A 358 8.92 -2.31 -10.74
C TYR A 358 8.91 -0.87 -11.27
N ASN A 359 7.73 -0.31 -11.55
CA ASN A 359 7.58 1.07 -12.02
C ASN A 359 8.19 2.06 -11.02
N ILE A 360 7.87 1.94 -9.74
CA ILE A 360 8.42 2.82 -8.70
C ILE A 360 9.95 2.76 -8.69
N ASN A 361 10.53 1.57 -8.69
CA ASN A 361 11.98 1.39 -8.67
C ASN A 361 12.65 1.98 -9.92
N GLN A 362 12.11 1.71 -11.12
CA GLN A 362 12.64 2.25 -12.37
C GLN A 362 12.57 3.78 -12.42
N LEU A 363 11.49 4.37 -11.91
CA LEU A 363 11.30 5.81 -11.91
C LEU A 363 12.23 6.48 -10.88
N MET A 364 12.40 5.90 -9.70
CA MET A 364 13.38 6.38 -8.72
C MET A 364 14.80 6.36 -9.31
N GLU A 365 15.24 5.25 -9.90
CA GLU A 365 16.58 5.16 -10.51
C GLU A 365 16.78 6.16 -11.64
N LYS A 366 15.76 6.43 -12.44
CA LYS A 366 15.86 7.32 -13.60
C LYS A 366 15.82 8.81 -13.23
N TYR A 367 15.08 9.18 -12.17
CA TYR A 367 14.75 10.58 -11.90
C TYR A 367 15.23 11.10 -10.53
N ALA A 368 15.92 10.28 -9.71
CA ALA A 368 16.52 10.73 -8.46
C ALA A 368 17.71 11.69 -8.65
#